data_01b1a8bfa24c20cb63d70862694ed8f5
#
_entry.id   01b1a8bfa24c20cb63d70862694ed8f5
#
_cell.length_a   1.000
_cell.length_b   1.000
_cell.length_c   1.000
_cell.angle_alpha   90.00
_cell.angle_beta   90.00
_cell.angle_gamma   90.00
#
_symmetry.space_group_name_H-M   'P 1'
#
loop_
_entity.id
_entity.type
_entity.pdbx_description
1 polymer ?
#
loop_
_entity_poly.entity_id
_entity_poly.type
_entity_poly.pdbx_seq_one_letter_code
_entity_poly.pdbx_strand_id
1 'polypeptide(L)'
;MVSEYRAKITHELSRLSRLIERSGSPAPLGDPTSGVMLVVEQPVGPRVLQALDRSLKTIGLPQAYVTYTSTGLLAHEILAAEPHLLVAVGPGAAREIDETEHPLARASFSTAEPGTPFAWTRGTAGLSLPALTPALDDEAAKRRFWHAFLTLKHLALRPA
;
A
#
# COMPACT_ATOMS: atom_id res chain seq x y z
N MET A 1 18.37 1.17 -19.08
CA MET A 1 17.27 2.10 -18.74
C MET A 1 16.44 1.62 -17.57
N VAL A 2 15.87 0.41 -17.64
CA VAL A 2 15.06 -0.12 -16.52
C VAL A 2 15.88 -0.25 -15.24
N SER A 3 17.14 -0.70 -15.33
CA SER A 3 18.02 -0.84 -14.16
C SER A 3 18.39 0.50 -13.53
N GLU A 4 18.58 1.55 -14.34
CA GLU A 4 18.85 2.91 -13.83
C GLU A 4 17.63 3.49 -13.13
N TYR A 5 16.44 3.28 -13.69
CA TYR A 5 15.19 3.70 -13.09
C TYR A 5 14.95 3.02 -11.74
N ARG A 6 15.15 1.70 -11.69
CA ARG A 6 15.04 0.94 -10.43
C ARG A 6 16.06 1.39 -9.40
N ALA A 7 17.29 1.64 -9.81
CA ALA A 7 18.35 2.12 -8.93
C ALA A 7 17.99 3.48 -8.33
N LYS A 8 17.42 4.38 -9.13
CA LYS A 8 16.97 5.70 -8.68
C LYS A 8 15.87 5.58 -7.65
N ILE A 9 14.84 4.76 -7.92
CA ILE A 9 13.75 4.51 -6.98
C ILE A 9 14.29 3.93 -5.67
N THR A 10 15.12 2.92 -5.76
CA THR A 10 15.71 2.26 -4.59
C THR A 10 16.52 3.25 -3.76
N HIS A 11 17.31 4.11 -4.39
CA HIS A 11 18.11 5.13 -3.71
C HIS A 11 17.20 6.12 -2.95
N GLU A 12 16.19 6.67 -3.62
CA GLU A 12 15.24 7.62 -3.01
C GLU A 12 14.47 6.99 -1.84
N LEU A 13 13.95 5.79 -2.03
CA LEU A 13 13.18 5.11 -0.99
C LEU A 13 14.07 4.69 0.19
N SER A 14 15.33 4.33 -0.06
CA SER A 14 16.30 4.04 1.02
C SER A 14 16.58 5.29 1.85
N ARG A 15 16.71 6.44 1.20
CA ARG A 15 16.89 7.72 1.89
C ARG A 15 15.69 8.06 2.76
N LEU A 16 14.48 7.91 2.22
CA LEU A 16 13.24 8.16 2.96
C LEU A 16 13.08 7.17 4.12
N SER A 17 13.44 5.91 3.91
CA SER A 17 13.37 4.87 4.94
C SER A 17 14.24 5.23 6.15
N ARG A 18 15.44 5.74 5.92
CA ARG A 18 16.33 6.19 6.99
C ARG A 18 15.75 7.37 7.76
N LEU A 19 15.11 8.31 7.07
CA LEU A 19 14.43 9.44 7.72
C LEU A 19 13.27 8.96 8.58
N ILE A 20 12.50 8.00 8.09
CA ILE A 20 11.37 7.40 8.80
C ILE A 20 11.86 6.72 10.09
N GLU A 21 12.93 5.93 10.01
CA GLU A 21 13.51 5.27 11.18
C GLU A 21 13.98 6.27 12.22
N ARG A 22 14.62 7.35 11.81
CA ARG A 22 15.08 8.42 12.69
C ARG A 22 13.94 9.11 13.42
N SER A 23 12.76 9.16 12.83
CA SER A 23 11.58 9.75 13.47
C SER A 23 10.91 8.81 14.50
N GLY A 24 11.40 7.57 14.61
CA GLY A 24 10.84 6.57 15.52
C GLY A 24 9.73 5.73 14.93
N SER A 25 9.42 5.90 13.65
CA SER A 25 8.41 5.09 12.95
C SER A 25 9.02 3.82 12.38
N PRO A 26 8.23 2.73 12.23
CA PRO A 26 8.75 1.51 11.62
C PRO A 26 9.15 1.74 10.17
N ALA A 27 10.22 1.08 9.75
CA ALA A 27 10.70 1.15 8.39
C ALA A 27 9.75 0.42 7.44
N PRO A 28 9.54 0.94 6.22
CA PRO A 28 8.79 0.22 5.19
C PRO A 28 9.43 -1.12 4.84
N LEU A 29 8.62 -2.06 4.37
CA LEU A 29 9.03 -3.41 4.01
C LEU A 29 8.83 -3.66 2.52
N GLY A 30 9.54 -4.64 1.98
CA GLY A 30 9.37 -5.08 0.60
C GLY A 30 10.20 -4.30 -0.40
N ASP A 31 9.89 -4.53 -1.68
CA ASP A 31 10.63 -3.95 -2.80
C ASP A 31 9.90 -2.72 -3.36
N PRO A 32 10.47 -1.51 -3.20
CA PRO A 32 9.83 -0.29 -3.73
C PRO A 32 9.72 -0.26 -5.25
N THR A 33 10.44 -1.14 -5.95
CA THR A 33 10.36 -1.23 -7.41
C THR A 33 9.34 -2.26 -7.91
N SER A 34 8.63 -2.92 -6.99
CA SER A 34 7.64 -3.95 -7.35
C SER A 34 6.45 -3.41 -8.15
N GLY A 35 6.18 -2.12 -8.05
CA GLY A 35 5.02 -1.49 -8.69
C GLY A 35 3.74 -1.57 -7.86
N VAL A 36 3.75 -2.31 -6.76
CA VAL A 36 2.61 -2.45 -5.85
C VAL A 36 2.97 -1.86 -4.49
N MET A 37 2.20 -0.88 -4.05
CA MET A 37 2.42 -0.19 -2.77
C MET A 37 1.19 -0.31 -1.89
N LEU A 38 1.37 -0.84 -0.69
CA LEU A 38 0.32 -0.92 0.33
C LEU A 38 0.61 0.08 1.44
N VAL A 39 -0.42 0.80 1.85
CA VAL A 39 -0.36 1.72 3.00
C VAL A 39 -1.21 1.12 4.11
N VAL A 40 -0.58 0.82 5.23
CA VAL A 40 -1.23 0.16 6.37
C VAL A 40 -1.51 1.15 7.48
N GLU A 41 -2.72 1.11 8.00
CA GLU A 41 -3.16 1.97 9.09
C GLU A 41 -2.46 1.63 10.40
N GLN A 42 -1.91 2.62 11.07
CA GLN A 42 -1.30 2.47 12.39
C GLN A 42 -2.38 2.56 13.50
N PRO A 43 -2.17 1.89 14.63
CA PRO A 43 -1.02 1.07 15.01
C PRO A 43 -1.06 -0.34 14.40
N VAL A 44 0.13 -0.92 14.13
CA VAL A 44 0.25 -2.25 13.53
C VAL A 44 1.02 -3.16 14.47
N GLY A 45 0.35 -4.18 15.00
CA GLY A 45 1.00 -5.19 15.84
C GLY A 45 1.63 -6.30 15.01
N PRO A 46 2.47 -7.16 15.64
CA PRO A 46 3.11 -8.29 14.95
C PRO A 46 2.12 -9.26 14.29
N ARG A 47 0.97 -9.48 14.91
CA ARG A 47 -0.08 -10.37 14.37
C ARG A 47 -0.62 -9.84 13.03
N VAL A 48 -0.85 -8.53 12.96
CA VAL A 48 -1.34 -7.87 11.74
C VAL A 48 -0.31 -7.99 10.63
N LEU A 49 0.95 -7.70 10.94
CA LEU A 49 2.03 -7.78 9.95
C LEU A 49 2.23 -9.20 9.44
N GLN A 50 2.16 -10.22 10.31
CA GLN A 50 2.25 -11.62 9.91
C GLN A 50 1.10 -12.02 9.01
N ALA A 51 -0.12 -11.62 9.35
CA ALA A 51 -1.30 -11.91 8.55
C ALA A 51 -1.18 -11.29 7.16
N LEU A 52 -0.73 -10.05 7.08
CA LEU A 52 -0.54 -9.36 5.81
C LEU A 52 0.55 -10.04 4.97
N ASP A 53 1.68 -10.38 5.58
CA ASP A 53 2.78 -11.05 4.91
C ASP A 53 2.34 -12.40 4.31
N ARG A 54 1.62 -13.21 5.09
CA ARG A 54 1.08 -14.49 4.63
C ARG A 54 0.08 -14.30 3.49
N SER A 55 -0.78 -13.30 3.60
CA SER A 55 -1.76 -12.98 2.58
C SER A 55 -1.11 -12.59 1.25
N LEU A 56 -0.07 -11.74 1.32
CA LEU A 56 0.68 -11.32 0.13
C LEU A 56 1.40 -12.50 -0.53
N LYS A 57 2.02 -13.37 0.26
CA LYS A 57 2.67 -14.57 -0.26
C LYS A 57 1.65 -15.51 -0.93
N THR A 58 0.49 -15.66 -0.32
CA THR A 58 -0.58 -16.52 -0.85
C THR A 58 -1.06 -16.07 -2.22
N ILE A 59 -1.14 -14.78 -2.47
CA ILE A 59 -1.56 -14.24 -3.78
C ILE A 59 -0.39 -14.00 -4.74
N GLY A 60 0.83 -14.38 -4.36
CA GLY A 60 2.00 -14.28 -5.24
C GLY A 60 2.67 -12.91 -5.27
N LEU A 61 2.51 -12.10 -4.23
CA LEU A 61 3.10 -10.76 -4.12
C LEU A 61 4.00 -10.61 -2.89
N PRO A 62 4.99 -11.49 -2.68
CA PRO A 62 5.83 -11.42 -1.47
C PRO A 62 6.72 -10.17 -1.43
N GLN A 63 6.91 -9.50 -2.56
CA GLN A 63 7.80 -8.35 -2.69
C GLN A 63 7.07 -7.00 -2.71
N ALA A 64 5.75 -6.98 -2.51
CA ALA A 64 5.01 -5.71 -2.49
C ALA A 64 5.59 -4.76 -1.44
N TYR A 65 5.68 -3.47 -1.80
CA TYR A 65 6.18 -2.44 -0.88
C TYR A 65 5.09 -2.10 0.13
N VAL A 66 5.39 -2.24 1.41
CA VAL A 66 4.44 -1.98 2.49
C VAL A 66 4.96 -0.82 3.34
N THR A 67 4.17 0.24 3.45
CA THR A 67 4.48 1.37 4.32
C THR A 67 3.31 1.66 5.25
N TYR A 68 3.44 2.69 6.09
CA TYR A 68 2.50 2.94 7.18
C TYR A 68 2.05 4.40 7.20
N THR A 69 0.88 4.65 7.77
CA THR A 69 0.34 6.00 7.91
C THR A 69 1.19 6.88 8.84
N SER A 70 1.97 6.26 9.72
CA SER A 70 2.78 6.99 10.72
C SER A 70 4.09 7.55 10.19
N THR A 71 4.47 7.28 8.94
CA THR A 71 5.79 7.66 8.42
C THR A 71 6.00 9.17 8.31
N GLY A 72 4.92 9.92 8.08
CA GLY A 72 4.99 11.36 7.86
C GLY A 72 5.56 11.76 6.50
N LEU A 73 5.97 10.79 5.68
CA LEU A 73 6.60 11.00 4.37
C LEU A 73 5.84 10.30 3.23
N LEU A 74 4.57 9.99 3.46
CA LEU A 74 3.77 9.21 2.51
C LEU A 74 3.72 9.86 1.12
N ALA A 75 3.52 11.17 1.06
CA ALA A 75 3.48 11.89 -0.22
C ALA A 75 4.80 11.71 -0.99
N HIS A 76 5.93 11.79 -0.29
CA HIS A 76 7.26 11.61 -0.90
C HIS A 76 7.47 10.16 -1.35
N GLU A 77 6.99 9.19 -0.55
CA GLU A 77 7.10 7.78 -0.90
C GLU A 77 6.31 7.45 -2.18
N ILE A 78 5.09 7.97 -2.29
CA ILE A 78 4.25 7.75 -3.48
C ILE A 78 4.90 8.36 -4.72
N LEU A 79 5.41 9.59 -4.61
CA LEU A 79 6.08 10.26 -5.73
C LEU A 79 7.34 9.52 -6.16
N ALA A 80 8.12 9.01 -5.20
CA ALA A 80 9.37 8.31 -5.50
C ALA A 80 9.14 6.90 -6.07
N ALA A 81 8.18 6.16 -5.53
CA ALA A 81 7.92 4.78 -5.95
C ALA A 81 7.16 4.69 -7.27
N GLU A 82 6.33 5.68 -7.57
CA GLU A 82 5.48 5.70 -8.76
C GLU A 82 4.79 4.35 -9.00
N PRO A 83 4.01 3.85 -8.02
CA PRO A 83 3.39 2.52 -8.15
C PRO A 83 2.35 2.51 -9.25
N HIS A 84 2.18 1.38 -9.91
CA HIS A 84 1.05 1.20 -10.82
C HIS A 84 -0.22 0.77 -10.08
N LEU A 85 -0.06 0.29 -8.85
CA LEU A 85 -1.19 -0.08 -7.98
C LEU A 85 -0.92 0.42 -6.55
N LEU A 86 -1.81 1.27 -6.06
CA LEU A 86 -1.74 1.83 -4.71
C LEU A 86 -2.92 1.32 -3.89
N VAL A 87 -2.64 0.69 -2.76
CA VAL A 87 -3.64 0.00 -1.94
C VAL A 87 -3.68 0.62 -0.55
N ALA A 88 -4.87 1.03 -0.12
CA ALA A 88 -5.13 1.49 1.24
C ALA A 88 -5.67 0.33 2.07
N VAL A 89 -5.00 -0.02 3.16
CA VAL A 89 -5.46 -1.07 4.08
C VAL A 89 -6.06 -0.39 5.31
N GLY A 90 -7.38 -0.25 5.31
CA GLY A 90 -8.14 0.42 6.35
C GLY A 90 -8.54 1.85 6.02
N PRO A 91 -9.63 2.36 6.63
CA PRO A 91 -10.11 3.72 6.35
C PRO A 91 -9.13 4.83 6.74
N GLY A 92 -8.32 4.61 7.78
CA GLY A 92 -7.29 5.57 8.16
C GLY A 92 -6.20 5.71 7.10
N ALA A 93 -5.81 4.60 6.45
CA ALA A 93 -4.87 4.64 5.34
C ALA A 93 -5.46 5.39 4.14
N ALA A 94 -6.74 5.15 3.84
CA ALA A 94 -7.43 5.87 2.76
C ALA A 94 -7.42 7.38 2.97
N ARG A 95 -7.70 7.83 4.20
CA ARG A 95 -7.66 9.26 4.54
C ARG A 95 -6.26 9.84 4.41
N GLU A 96 -5.24 9.11 4.87
CA GLU A 96 -3.84 9.58 4.76
C GLU A 96 -3.42 9.76 3.32
N ILE A 97 -3.81 8.86 2.43
CA ILE A 97 -3.52 8.99 1.01
C ILE A 97 -4.21 10.23 0.44
N ASP A 98 -5.48 10.43 0.78
CA ASP A 98 -6.22 11.63 0.32
C ASP A 98 -5.56 12.91 0.81
N GLU A 99 -5.07 12.91 2.05
CA GLU A 99 -4.41 14.07 2.67
C GLU A 99 -3.06 14.40 2.05
N THR A 100 -2.48 13.50 1.25
CA THR A 100 -1.26 13.83 0.50
C THR A 100 -1.52 14.85 -0.60
N GLU A 101 -2.78 15.06 -0.98
CA GLU A 101 -3.18 16.01 -2.03
C GLU A 101 -2.36 15.84 -3.30
N HIS A 102 -2.24 14.60 -3.76
CA HIS A 102 -1.46 14.29 -4.94
C HIS A 102 -1.98 15.09 -6.14
N PRO A 103 -1.10 15.85 -6.85
CA PRO A 103 -1.56 16.78 -7.88
C PRO A 103 -2.26 16.14 -9.07
N LEU A 104 -2.01 14.84 -9.32
CA LEU A 104 -2.61 14.11 -10.43
C LEU A 104 -3.77 13.22 -10.02
N ALA A 105 -4.14 13.23 -8.74
CA ALA A 105 -5.24 12.38 -8.25
C ALA A 105 -6.58 12.83 -8.82
N ARG A 106 -7.34 11.87 -9.33
CA ARG A 106 -8.66 12.08 -9.96
C ARG A 106 -9.81 11.59 -9.10
N ALA A 107 -9.50 10.86 -8.03
CA ALA A 107 -10.49 10.24 -7.17
C ALA A 107 -9.98 10.18 -5.74
N SER A 108 -10.90 9.93 -4.80
CA SER A 108 -10.60 9.82 -3.37
C SER A 108 -10.62 8.36 -2.94
N PHE A 109 -9.63 7.96 -2.14
CA PHE A 109 -9.63 6.63 -1.51
C PHE A 109 -10.74 6.49 -0.47
N SER A 110 -11.02 7.57 0.27
CA SER A 110 -12.02 7.55 1.36
C SER A 110 -13.44 7.29 0.87
N THR A 111 -13.76 7.68 -0.36
CA THR A 111 -15.09 7.49 -0.94
C THR A 111 -15.19 6.23 -1.80
N ALA A 112 -14.08 5.54 -2.04
CA ALA A 112 -14.07 4.32 -2.83
C ALA A 112 -14.69 3.15 -2.06
N GLU A 113 -15.44 2.32 -2.76
CA GLU A 113 -16.00 1.11 -2.18
C GLU A 113 -14.88 0.08 -1.98
N PRO A 114 -14.74 -0.51 -0.77
CA PRO A 114 -13.70 -1.51 -0.53
C PRO A 114 -13.80 -2.69 -1.51
N GLY A 115 -12.67 -3.07 -2.06
CA GLY A 115 -12.57 -4.18 -3.01
C GLY A 115 -12.89 -3.81 -4.45
N THR A 116 -13.30 -2.57 -4.73
CA THR A 116 -13.60 -2.12 -6.09
C THR A 116 -12.48 -1.22 -6.59
N PRO A 117 -11.72 -1.63 -7.62
CA PRO A 117 -10.63 -0.83 -8.13
C PRO A 117 -11.12 0.43 -8.86
N PHE A 118 -10.30 1.47 -8.82
CA PHE A 118 -10.61 2.74 -9.50
C PHE A 118 -9.33 3.36 -10.07
N ALA A 119 -9.50 4.28 -11.02
CA ALA A 119 -8.38 5.04 -11.55
C ALA A 119 -8.07 6.21 -10.61
N TRP A 120 -6.95 6.12 -9.89
CA TRP A 120 -6.52 7.19 -8.98
C TRP A 120 -5.78 8.30 -9.71
N THR A 121 -4.78 7.90 -10.50
CA THR A 121 -4.13 8.80 -11.45
C THR A 121 -4.13 8.11 -12.82
N ARG A 122 -3.59 8.77 -13.83
CA ARG A 122 -3.48 8.17 -15.16
C ARG A 122 -2.63 6.90 -15.16
N GLY A 123 -1.59 6.84 -14.31
CA GLY A 123 -0.67 5.72 -14.26
C GLY A 123 -0.82 4.80 -13.06
N THR A 124 -1.75 5.10 -12.14
CA THR A 124 -1.90 4.35 -10.90
C THR A 124 -3.35 3.99 -10.63
N ALA A 125 -3.62 2.69 -10.56
CA ALA A 125 -4.92 2.19 -10.09
C ALA A 125 -4.95 2.24 -8.56
N GLY A 126 -6.12 2.54 -8.00
CA GLY A 126 -6.34 2.56 -6.56
C GLY A 126 -7.23 1.42 -6.12
N LEU A 127 -7.02 0.95 -4.90
CA LEU A 127 -7.86 -0.07 -4.26
C LEU A 127 -7.91 0.19 -2.77
N SER A 128 -9.12 0.32 -2.22
CA SER A 128 -9.33 0.40 -0.78
C SER A 128 -9.69 -0.97 -0.23
N LEU A 129 -9.13 -1.33 0.91
CA LEU A 129 -9.44 -2.57 1.62
C LEU A 129 -10.00 -2.25 3.00
N PRO A 130 -10.81 -3.14 3.58
CA PRO A 130 -11.20 -3.01 4.98
C PRO A 130 -10.00 -3.05 5.91
N ALA A 131 -10.15 -2.56 7.15
CA ALA A 131 -9.09 -2.68 8.15
C ALA A 131 -8.78 -4.14 8.43
N LEU A 132 -7.50 -4.46 8.58
CA LEU A 132 -7.06 -5.83 8.81
C LEU A 132 -7.25 -6.28 10.27
N THR A 133 -7.10 -5.37 11.22
CA THR A 133 -7.19 -5.71 12.65
C THR A 133 -8.51 -6.41 13.02
N PRO A 134 -9.70 -5.90 12.63
CA PRO A 134 -10.95 -6.62 12.92
C PRO A 134 -11.03 -8.01 12.28
N ALA A 135 -10.37 -8.20 11.12
CA ALA A 135 -10.39 -9.47 10.42
C ALA A 135 -9.67 -10.59 11.17
N LEU A 136 -8.81 -10.27 12.14
CA LEU A 136 -8.10 -11.27 12.92
C LEU A 136 -9.01 -12.00 13.92
N ASP A 137 -10.05 -11.34 14.39
CA ASP A 137 -10.88 -11.83 15.49
C ASP A 137 -12.35 -12.06 15.13
N ASP A 138 -12.81 -11.59 13.97
CA ASP A 138 -14.20 -11.73 13.51
C ASP A 138 -14.23 -12.41 12.14
N GLU A 139 -14.93 -13.54 12.07
CA GLU A 139 -15.04 -14.33 10.83
C GLU A 139 -15.69 -13.57 9.68
N ALA A 140 -16.72 -12.77 9.95
CA ALA A 140 -17.39 -11.99 8.92
C ALA A 140 -16.46 -10.91 8.36
N ALA A 141 -15.72 -10.23 9.24
CA ALA A 141 -14.73 -9.23 8.85
C ALA A 141 -13.59 -9.88 8.05
N LYS A 142 -13.16 -11.07 8.45
CA LYS A 142 -12.12 -11.83 7.76
C LYS A 142 -12.54 -12.19 6.33
N ARG A 143 -13.76 -12.63 6.14
CA ARG A 143 -14.30 -12.95 4.81
C ARG A 143 -14.39 -11.71 3.93
N ARG A 144 -14.86 -10.60 4.47
CA ARG A 144 -14.94 -9.32 3.73
C ARG A 144 -13.55 -8.84 3.32
N PHE A 145 -12.59 -8.89 4.24
CA PHE A 145 -11.22 -8.51 3.95
C PHE A 145 -10.62 -9.40 2.86
N TRP A 146 -10.73 -10.71 3.00
CA TRP A 146 -10.17 -11.65 2.04
C TRP A 146 -10.79 -11.52 0.66
N HIS A 147 -12.10 -11.33 0.60
CA HIS A 147 -12.80 -11.12 -0.66
C HIS A 147 -12.27 -9.87 -1.38
N ALA A 148 -12.14 -8.77 -0.66
CA ALA A 148 -11.57 -7.53 -1.21
C ALA A 148 -10.09 -7.71 -1.60
N PHE A 149 -9.33 -8.44 -0.79
CA PHE A 149 -7.91 -8.70 -1.01
C PHE A 149 -7.65 -9.53 -2.27
N LEU A 150 -8.55 -10.44 -2.61
CA LEU A 150 -8.41 -11.24 -3.84
C LEU A 150 -8.48 -10.38 -5.11
N THR A 151 -9.13 -9.22 -5.05
CA THR A 151 -9.12 -8.26 -6.15
C THR A 151 -7.69 -7.78 -6.44
N LEU A 152 -6.89 -7.61 -5.40
CA LEU A 152 -5.48 -7.23 -5.51
C LEU A 152 -4.70 -8.24 -6.37
N LYS A 153 -4.95 -9.52 -6.18
CA LYS A 153 -4.32 -10.57 -6.98
C LYS A 153 -4.58 -10.38 -8.48
N HIS A 154 -5.84 -10.13 -8.85
CA HIS A 154 -6.21 -9.95 -10.25
C HIS A 154 -5.59 -8.69 -10.85
N LEU A 155 -5.56 -7.58 -10.10
CA LEU A 155 -4.98 -6.33 -10.56
C LEU A 155 -3.47 -6.44 -10.76
N ALA A 156 -2.79 -7.08 -9.82
CA ALA A 156 -1.33 -7.20 -9.85
C ALA A 156 -0.83 -8.11 -10.97
N LEU A 157 -1.63 -9.08 -11.41
CA LEU A 157 -1.28 -10.01 -12.47
C LEU A 157 -1.57 -9.47 -13.87
N ARG A 158 -2.24 -8.32 -13.97
CA ARG A 158 -2.47 -7.70 -15.28
C ARG A 158 -1.18 -7.09 -15.80
N PRO A 159 -0.83 -7.32 -17.09
CA PRO A 159 0.32 -6.62 -17.67
C PRO A 159 0.05 -5.12 -17.68
N ALA A 160 1.09 -4.38 -17.35
CA ALA A 160 1.00 -2.92 -17.33
C ALA A 160 0.74 -2.36 -18.72
#